data_89d1fdf760bdf44aac01265172217bd2
#
_entry.id   89d1fdf760bdf44aac01265172217bd2
#
_cell.length_a   1.000
_cell.length_b   1.000
_cell.length_c   1.000
_cell.angle_alpha   90.00
_cell.angle_beta   90.00
_cell.angle_gamma   90.00
#
_symmetry.space_group_name_H-M   'P 1'
#
loop_
_entity.id
_entity.type
_entity.pdbx_description
1 polymer ?
#
loop_
_entity_poly.entity_id
_entity_poly.type
_entity_poly.pdbx_seq_one_letter_code
_entity_poly.pdbx_strand_id
1 'polypeptide(L)'
;MDGKTFKALAGWGARFDYAVFASGEDSISRTVCSMATVALNTAKAHYEEKHDKGSFVKNIISDNILLGDIYVRAKELHVTTEVPRGVFVLRQLDKSDSSLIDQVQSLFPDRQNDFVLNIGEADVALIKQLSEGAGENELDKIAA
;
A
#
# COMPACT_ATOMS: atom_id res chain seq x y z
N MET A 1 18.26 26.06 21.48
CA MET A 1 17.26 25.64 20.48
C MET A 1 16.22 26.75 20.41
N ASP A 2 16.48 27.71 19.54
CA ASP A 2 15.80 28.99 19.66
C ASP A 2 14.38 28.91 19.05
N GLY A 3 13.38 29.05 19.93
CA GLY A 3 12.00 29.32 19.52
C GLY A 3 11.29 28.23 18.71
N LYS A 4 11.60 26.94 18.93
CA LYS A 4 10.97 25.81 18.22
C LYS A 4 10.51 24.72 19.17
N THR A 5 9.32 24.23 18.95
CA THR A 5 8.77 23.05 19.62
C THR A 5 8.99 21.81 18.75
N PHE A 6 9.50 20.73 19.32
CA PHE A 6 9.78 19.46 18.62
C PHE A 6 8.97 18.32 19.21
N LYS A 7 8.57 17.38 18.36
CA LYS A 7 7.98 16.12 18.78
C LYS A 7 8.49 14.98 17.90
N ALA A 8 9.02 13.92 18.52
CA ALA A 8 9.52 12.77 17.80
C ALA A 8 8.36 11.97 17.17
N LEU A 9 8.59 11.46 15.96
CA LEU A 9 7.74 10.47 15.31
C LEU A 9 8.22 9.07 15.69
N ALA A 10 7.27 8.12 15.84
CA ALA A 10 7.61 6.73 16.05
C ALA A 10 8.36 6.19 14.82
N GLY A 11 9.59 5.69 15.06
CA GLY A 11 10.40 5.01 14.05
C GLY A 11 10.11 3.50 14.01
N TRP A 12 10.94 2.75 13.29
CA TRP A 12 10.92 1.28 13.31
C TRP A 12 11.51 0.77 14.64
N GLY A 13 10.71 0.01 15.38
CA GLY A 13 11.10 -0.47 16.70
C GLY A 13 11.22 0.68 17.71
N ALA A 14 12.28 0.70 18.50
CA ALA A 14 12.55 1.74 19.51
C ALA A 14 13.33 2.95 18.98
N ARG A 15 13.57 3.05 17.67
CA ARG A 15 14.31 4.16 17.06
C ARG A 15 13.41 5.32 16.69
N PHE A 16 13.92 6.53 16.85
CA PHE A 16 13.27 7.76 16.39
C PHE A 16 14.03 8.26 15.16
N ASP A 17 13.42 8.08 13.99
CA ASP A 17 14.07 8.42 12.72
C ASP A 17 13.74 9.86 12.28
N TYR A 18 12.61 10.40 12.76
CA TYR A 18 12.10 11.72 12.35
C TYR A 18 11.52 12.48 13.53
N ALA A 19 11.47 13.80 13.40
CA ALA A 19 10.80 14.69 14.33
C ALA A 19 10.01 15.76 13.57
N VAL A 20 8.83 16.09 14.09
CA VAL A 20 8.06 17.26 13.64
C VAL A 20 8.50 18.46 14.48
N PHE A 21 8.60 19.62 13.85
CA PHE A 21 8.82 20.85 14.59
C PHE A 21 7.86 21.96 14.13
N ALA A 22 7.53 22.87 15.04
CA ALA A 22 6.81 24.10 14.77
C ALA A 22 7.64 25.27 15.34
N SER A 23 7.60 26.42 14.65
CA SER A 23 8.19 27.64 15.17
C SER A 23 7.31 28.19 16.31
N GLY A 24 7.94 28.50 17.43
CA GLY A 24 7.29 28.94 18.65
C GLY A 24 7.42 27.93 19.80
N GLU A 25 7.27 28.43 21.04
CA GLU A 25 7.32 27.64 22.27
C GLU A 25 6.00 27.75 23.07
N ASP A 26 5.00 28.37 22.48
CA ASP A 26 3.70 28.57 23.06
C ASP A 26 2.81 27.30 23.03
N SER A 27 1.64 27.39 23.64
CA SER A 27 0.69 26.29 23.69
C SER A 27 0.15 25.90 22.30
N ILE A 28 0.05 26.88 21.38
CA ILE A 28 -0.41 26.64 20.00
C ILE A 28 0.61 25.81 19.26
N SER A 29 1.91 26.19 19.30
CA SER A 29 2.98 25.45 18.66
C SER A 29 3.07 24.00 19.16
N ARG A 30 2.89 23.77 20.47
CA ARG A 30 2.86 22.44 21.07
C ARG A 30 1.64 21.63 20.56
N THR A 31 0.47 22.26 20.48
CA THR A 31 -0.74 21.61 19.96
C THR A 31 -0.57 21.23 18.48
N VAL A 32 -0.08 22.15 17.66
CA VAL A 32 0.19 21.91 16.24
C VAL A 32 1.17 20.74 16.05
N CYS A 33 2.29 20.71 16.76
CA CYS A 33 3.24 19.59 16.74
C CYS A 33 2.57 18.27 17.13
N SER A 34 1.72 18.28 18.16
CA SER A 34 1.02 17.09 18.63
C SER A 34 0.03 16.57 17.58
N MET A 35 -0.77 17.44 16.98
CA MET A 35 -1.73 17.08 15.93
C MET A 35 -1.00 16.56 14.67
N ALA A 36 0.06 17.25 14.23
CA ALA A 36 0.87 16.83 13.09
C ALA A 36 1.52 15.47 13.34
N THR A 37 2.02 15.20 14.56
CA THR A 37 2.61 13.91 14.93
C THR A 37 1.57 12.78 14.85
N VAL A 38 0.34 12.99 15.34
CA VAL A 38 -0.74 12.01 15.25
C VAL A 38 -1.08 11.75 13.79
N ALA A 39 -1.30 12.79 13.00
CA ALA A 39 -1.64 12.66 11.58
C ALA A 39 -0.57 11.91 10.79
N LEU A 40 0.72 12.23 11.01
CA LEU A 40 1.83 11.58 10.34
C LEU A 40 2.03 10.13 10.77
N ASN A 41 1.86 9.81 12.05
CA ASN A 41 1.91 8.43 12.53
C ASN A 41 0.78 7.59 11.94
N THR A 42 -0.43 8.15 11.83
CA THR A 42 -1.57 7.48 11.17
C THR A 42 -1.31 7.25 9.69
N ALA A 43 -0.81 8.26 8.98
CA ALA A 43 -0.46 8.13 7.56
C ALA A 43 0.66 7.11 7.34
N LYS A 44 1.67 7.08 8.22
CA LYS A 44 2.76 6.10 8.20
C LYS A 44 2.24 4.67 8.40
N ALA A 45 1.42 4.45 9.44
CA ALA A 45 0.83 3.14 9.71
C ALA A 45 0.00 2.62 8.52
N HIS A 46 -0.75 3.50 7.89
CA HIS A 46 -1.54 3.17 6.69
C HIS A 46 -0.67 2.81 5.48
N TYR A 47 0.45 3.52 5.33
CA TYR A 47 1.43 3.22 4.27
C TYR A 47 2.13 1.87 4.50
N GLU A 48 2.53 1.60 5.74
CA GLU A 48 3.17 0.34 6.14
C GLU A 48 2.22 -0.84 5.94
N GLU A 49 0.98 -0.76 6.42
CA GLU A 49 -0.04 -1.79 6.21
C GLU A 49 -0.24 -2.12 4.73
N LYS A 50 -0.31 -1.09 3.90
CA LYS A 50 -0.46 -1.27 2.46
C LYS A 50 0.77 -1.93 1.82
N HIS A 51 1.96 -1.52 2.23
CA HIS A 51 3.21 -2.10 1.74
C HIS A 51 3.31 -3.57 2.14
N ASP A 52 2.90 -3.92 3.35
CA ASP A 52 2.92 -5.28 3.86
C ASP A 52 1.93 -6.17 3.11
N LYS A 53 0.72 -5.68 2.79
CA LYS A 53 -0.25 -6.39 1.94
C LYS A 53 0.30 -6.64 0.53
N GLY A 54 0.89 -5.63 -0.09
CA GLY A 54 1.51 -5.75 -1.41
C GLY A 54 2.65 -6.76 -1.42
N SER A 55 3.54 -6.72 -0.43
CA SER A 55 4.64 -7.66 -0.26
C SER A 55 4.15 -9.08 -0.01
N PHE A 56 3.10 -9.25 0.77
CA PHE A 56 2.47 -10.54 1.04
C PHE A 56 1.91 -11.15 -0.26
N VAL A 57 1.14 -10.40 -1.04
CA VAL A 57 0.59 -10.88 -2.31
C VAL A 57 1.70 -11.19 -3.31
N LYS A 58 2.76 -10.38 -3.35
CA LYS A 58 3.94 -10.65 -4.19
C LYS A 58 4.62 -11.96 -3.80
N ASN A 59 4.75 -12.25 -2.51
CA ASN A 59 5.32 -13.52 -2.03
C ASN A 59 4.47 -14.72 -2.42
N ILE A 60 3.13 -14.59 -2.44
CA ILE A 60 2.23 -15.66 -2.92
C ILE A 60 2.49 -15.93 -4.41
N ILE A 61 2.52 -14.87 -5.24
CA ILE A 61 2.73 -15.00 -6.69
C ILE A 61 4.09 -15.61 -7.02
N SER A 62 5.11 -15.30 -6.22
CA SER A 62 6.47 -15.76 -6.39
C SER A 62 6.77 -17.13 -5.74
N ASP A 63 5.76 -17.79 -5.20
CA ASP A 63 5.86 -19.06 -4.45
C ASP A 63 6.88 -19.02 -3.30
N ASN A 64 6.98 -17.84 -2.66
CA ASN A 64 7.93 -17.57 -1.56
C ASN A 64 7.29 -17.70 -0.17
N ILE A 65 6.08 -18.25 -0.08
CA ILE A 65 5.36 -18.45 1.19
C ILE A 65 4.74 -19.85 1.22
N LEU A 66 4.81 -20.50 2.38
CA LEU A 66 4.21 -21.80 2.56
C LEU A 66 2.67 -21.70 2.55
N LEU A 67 2.00 -22.63 1.87
CA LEU A 67 0.54 -22.64 1.74
C LEU A 67 -0.18 -22.57 3.10
N GLY A 68 0.38 -23.22 4.13
CA GLY A 68 -0.19 -23.18 5.50
C GLY A 68 -0.12 -21.81 6.15
N ASP A 69 0.84 -20.98 5.77
CA ASP A 69 1.05 -19.64 6.35
C ASP A 69 0.22 -18.57 5.65
N ILE A 70 -0.25 -18.85 4.42
CA ILE A 70 -1.03 -17.87 3.63
C ILE A 70 -2.28 -17.44 4.40
N TYR A 71 -3.05 -18.38 4.93
CA TYR A 71 -4.29 -18.08 5.63
C TYR A 71 -4.07 -17.26 6.91
N VAL A 72 -3.06 -17.64 7.69
CA VAL A 72 -2.71 -16.92 8.93
C VAL A 72 -2.28 -15.50 8.64
N ARG A 73 -1.36 -15.33 7.69
CA ARG A 73 -0.88 -14.01 7.30
C ARG A 73 -1.95 -13.14 6.64
N ALA A 74 -2.80 -13.72 5.79
CA ALA A 74 -3.91 -12.99 5.20
C ALA A 74 -4.83 -12.40 6.27
N LYS A 75 -5.12 -13.17 7.33
CA LYS A 75 -5.93 -12.73 8.47
C LYS A 75 -5.25 -11.61 9.26
N GLU A 76 -3.96 -11.73 9.53
CA GLU A 76 -3.16 -10.69 10.21
C GLU A 76 -3.15 -9.38 9.42
N LEU A 77 -3.02 -9.46 8.10
CA LEU A 77 -2.96 -8.31 7.19
C LEU A 77 -4.35 -7.84 6.73
N HIS A 78 -5.44 -8.41 7.24
CA HIS A 78 -6.81 -8.08 6.83
C HIS A 78 -7.01 -8.18 5.31
N VAL A 79 -6.41 -9.20 4.69
CA VAL A 79 -6.63 -9.53 3.28
C VAL A 79 -7.74 -10.57 3.18
N THR A 80 -8.82 -10.25 2.49
CA THR A 80 -9.93 -11.18 2.27
C THR A 80 -9.49 -12.32 1.37
N THR A 81 -9.62 -13.57 1.83
CA THR A 81 -9.17 -14.76 1.09
C THR A 81 -10.30 -15.45 0.32
N GLU A 82 -11.53 -15.34 0.80
CA GLU A 82 -12.70 -16.05 0.25
C GLU A 82 -13.47 -15.19 -0.77
N VAL A 83 -12.73 -14.58 -1.70
CA VAL A 83 -13.31 -13.77 -2.78
C VAL A 83 -12.70 -14.15 -4.12
N PRO A 84 -13.49 -14.18 -5.20
CA PRO A 84 -12.95 -14.41 -6.53
C PRO A 84 -12.04 -13.25 -6.95
N ARG A 85 -10.91 -13.58 -7.58
CA ARG A 85 -9.96 -12.59 -8.08
C ARG A 85 -9.54 -12.91 -9.51
N GLY A 86 -9.52 -11.87 -10.34
CA GLY A 86 -8.91 -11.92 -11.66
C GLY A 86 -7.44 -11.46 -11.57
N VAL A 87 -6.56 -12.13 -12.29
CA VAL A 87 -5.15 -11.75 -12.41
C VAL A 87 -4.86 -11.36 -13.85
N PHE A 88 -4.39 -10.14 -14.04
CA PHE A 88 -3.99 -9.59 -15.32
C PHE A 88 -2.49 -9.29 -15.28
N VAL A 89 -1.77 -9.71 -16.32
CA VAL A 89 -0.35 -9.38 -16.49
C VAL A 89 -0.25 -8.38 -17.64
N LEU A 90 0.27 -7.21 -17.33
CA LEU A 90 0.44 -6.12 -18.27
C LEU A 90 1.94 -5.95 -18.53
N ARG A 91 2.33 -5.83 -19.78
CA ARG A 91 3.71 -5.56 -20.19
C ARG A 91 3.82 -4.21 -20.89
N GLN A 92 4.74 -3.39 -20.43
CA GLN A 92 5.09 -2.16 -21.13
C GLN A 92 5.94 -2.49 -22.36
N LEU A 93 5.41 -2.17 -23.53
CA LEU A 93 6.10 -2.42 -24.81
C LEU A 93 7.06 -1.28 -25.19
N ASP A 94 6.67 -0.05 -24.88
CA ASP A 94 7.45 1.14 -25.19
C ASP A 94 7.96 1.80 -23.92
N LYS A 95 9.16 2.41 -24.00
CA LYS A 95 9.66 3.28 -22.93
C LYS A 95 8.93 4.62 -22.98
N SER A 96 7.79 4.69 -22.31
CA SER A 96 7.12 5.96 -22.08
C SER A 96 7.66 6.63 -20.81
N ASP A 97 7.58 7.96 -20.74
CA ASP A 97 8.01 8.73 -19.56
C ASP A 97 7.13 8.46 -18.32
N SER A 98 5.98 7.81 -18.48
CA SER A 98 5.07 7.47 -17.40
C SER A 98 5.22 6.00 -16.98
N SER A 99 5.28 5.79 -15.68
CA SER A 99 5.36 4.45 -15.09
C SER A 99 4.05 3.68 -15.33
N LEU A 100 4.15 2.46 -15.90
CA LEU A 100 3.00 1.58 -16.12
C LEU A 100 2.23 1.31 -14.81
N ILE A 101 2.95 1.10 -13.72
CA ILE A 101 2.32 0.85 -12.41
C ILE A 101 1.47 2.03 -11.94
N ASP A 102 1.93 3.27 -12.17
CA ASP A 102 1.18 4.47 -11.78
C ASP A 102 -0.09 4.65 -12.63
N GLN A 103 0.00 4.32 -13.93
CA GLN A 103 -1.16 4.33 -14.82
C GLN A 103 -2.20 3.31 -14.36
N VAL A 104 -1.81 2.05 -14.14
CA VAL A 104 -2.71 0.98 -13.68
C VAL A 104 -3.29 1.32 -12.31
N GLN A 105 -2.50 1.86 -11.38
CA GLN A 105 -2.99 2.28 -10.07
C GLN A 105 -4.01 3.43 -10.14
N SER A 106 -3.91 4.30 -11.13
CA SER A 106 -4.87 5.39 -11.34
C SER A 106 -6.21 4.89 -11.88
N LEU A 107 -6.18 3.84 -12.71
CA LEU A 107 -7.37 3.20 -13.27
C LEU A 107 -8.10 2.34 -12.23
N PHE A 108 -7.36 1.74 -11.30
CA PHE A 108 -7.89 0.88 -10.24
C PHE A 108 -7.61 1.48 -8.85
N PRO A 109 -8.41 2.45 -8.41
CA PRO A 109 -8.15 3.20 -7.17
C PRO A 109 -8.50 2.45 -5.89
N ASP A 110 -9.23 1.32 -5.97
CA ASP A 110 -9.58 0.50 -4.80
C ASP A 110 -8.37 -0.29 -4.28
N ARG A 111 -7.53 0.42 -3.55
CA ARG A 111 -6.27 -0.12 -3.01
C ARG A 111 -6.44 -1.02 -1.78
N GLN A 112 -7.64 -1.25 -1.31
CA GLN A 112 -7.91 -2.19 -0.21
C GLN A 112 -8.11 -3.60 -0.72
N ASN A 113 -8.75 -3.74 -1.87
CA ASN A 113 -9.15 -5.02 -2.45
C ASN A 113 -8.36 -5.41 -3.71
N ASP A 114 -7.82 -4.40 -4.41
CA ASP A 114 -7.07 -4.58 -5.65
C ASP A 114 -5.56 -4.37 -5.40
N PHE A 115 -4.73 -5.22 -5.99
CA PHE A 115 -3.29 -5.13 -5.86
C PHE A 115 -2.65 -4.90 -7.22
N VAL A 116 -1.83 -3.87 -7.32
CA VAL A 116 -1.02 -3.55 -8.50
C VAL A 116 0.45 -3.67 -8.10
N LEU A 117 1.17 -4.63 -8.68
CA LEU A 117 2.50 -5.04 -8.24
C LEU A 117 3.46 -5.16 -9.41
N ASN A 118 4.69 -4.68 -9.23
CA ASN A 118 5.77 -5.01 -10.17
C ASN A 118 6.21 -6.46 -9.96
N ILE A 119 6.10 -7.28 -11.01
CA ILE A 119 6.53 -8.68 -11.04
C ILE A 119 7.78 -8.91 -11.89
N GLY A 120 8.20 -7.90 -12.66
CA GLY A 120 9.39 -7.90 -13.51
C GLY A 120 9.84 -6.47 -13.79
N GLU A 121 10.84 -6.31 -14.66
CA GLU A 121 11.35 -4.98 -15.05
C GLU A 121 10.32 -4.17 -15.85
N ALA A 122 9.55 -4.85 -16.71
CA ALA A 122 8.53 -4.23 -17.59
C ALA A 122 7.13 -4.81 -17.36
N ASP A 123 6.98 -5.68 -16.35
CA ASP A 123 5.74 -6.42 -16.12
C ASP A 123 5.07 -5.97 -14.81
N VAL A 124 3.79 -5.68 -14.90
CA VAL A 124 2.93 -5.32 -13.78
C VAL A 124 1.80 -6.34 -13.68
N ALA A 125 1.56 -6.87 -12.49
CA ALA A 125 0.38 -7.68 -12.19
C ALA A 125 -0.69 -6.81 -11.54
N LEU A 126 -1.90 -6.86 -12.08
CA LEU A 126 -3.13 -6.40 -11.45
C LEU A 126 -3.89 -7.61 -10.93
N ILE A 127 -4.11 -7.67 -9.62
CA ILE A 127 -4.98 -8.66 -8.98
C ILE A 127 -6.25 -7.93 -8.54
N LYS A 128 -7.30 -8.12 -9.29
CA LYS A 128 -8.59 -7.45 -9.13
C LYS A 128 -9.57 -8.34 -8.37
N GLN A 129 -10.20 -7.81 -7.33
CA GLN A 129 -11.35 -8.48 -6.72
C GLN A 129 -12.53 -8.42 -7.69
N LEU A 130 -13.18 -9.56 -7.91
CA LEU A 130 -14.33 -9.71 -8.79
C LEU A 130 -15.61 -9.80 -7.98
N SER A 131 -16.74 -9.54 -8.62
CA SER A 131 -18.06 -9.72 -8.01
C SER A 131 -18.37 -11.21 -7.80
N GLU A 132 -19.20 -11.54 -6.82
CA GLU A 132 -19.70 -12.91 -6.67
C GLU A 132 -20.48 -13.30 -7.92
N GLY A 133 -20.06 -14.41 -8.55
CA GLY A 133 -20.66 -14.88 -9.81
C GLY A 133 -20.08 -14.20 -11.07
N ALA A 134 -18.99 -13.46 -10.95
CA ALA A 134 -18.25 -12.91 -12.08
C ALA A 134 -17.91 -14.01 -13.09
N GLY A 135 -18.31 -13.81 -14.34
CA GLY A 135 -17.98 -14.67 -15.47
C GLY A 135 -16.90 -14.03 -16.36
N GLU A 136 -16.60 -14.71 -17.48
CA GLU A 136 -15.63 -14.22 -18.48
C GLU A 136 -15.94 -12.81 -18.96
N ASN A 137 -17.22 -12.44 -19.05
CA ASN A 137 -17.65 -11.10 -19.46
C ASN A 137 -17.15 -9.96 -18.55
N GLU A 138 -16.92 -10.21 -17.26
CA GLU A 138 -16.36 -9.20 -16.33
C GLU A 138 -14.86 -9.07 -16.55
N LEU A 139 -14.18 -10.18 -16.77
CA LEU A 139 -12.74 -10.19 -17.09
C LEU A 139 -12.46 -9.46 -18.40
N ASP A 140 -13.26 -9.69 -19.44
CA ASP A 140 -13.12 -9.01 -20.73
C ASP A 140 -13.33 -7.49 -20.62
N LYS A 141 -14.29 -7.06 -19.80
CA LYS A 141 -14.51 -5.62 -19.55
C LYS A 141 -13.35 -4.93 -18.82
N ILE A 142 -12.65 -5.68 -17.95
CA ILE A 142 -11.47 -5.16 -17.23
C ILE A 142 -10.28 -5.10 -18.18
N ALA A 143 -10.18 -6.05 -19.12
CA ALA A 143 -9.07 -6.15 -20.08
C ALA A 143 -9.19 -5.18 -21.27
N ALA A 144 -10.38 -4.65 -21.56
CA ALA A 144 -10.64 -3.73 -22.68
C ALA A 144 -10.26 -2.28 -22.34
#